data_d3de2ef1497d33ed8d51eda0e176af90
#
_entry.id   d3de2ef1497d33ed8d51eda0e176af90
#
_cell.length_a   1.000
_cell.length_b   1.000
_cell.length_c   1.000
_cell.angle_alpha   90.00
_cell.angle_beta   90.00
_cell.angle_gamma   90.00
#
_symmetry.space_group_name_H-M   'P 1'
#
loop_
_entity.id
_entity.type
_entity.pdbx_description
1 polymer ?
#
loop_
_entity_poly.entity_id
_entity_poly.type
_entity_poly.pdbx_seq_one_letter_code
_entity_poly.pdbx_strand_id
1 'polypeptide(L)'
;AVRSDGVWEYLPAEHAMKKVLEGDRRGSFDNSGLVLLYAAPVKDRFSAMHVGSMYQNVALYCASAGLENCVKDQGRGALDRELPLPAGWETLITQSVAPGK
;
A
#
# COMPACT_ATOMS: atom_id res chain seq x y z
N ALA A 1 -1.07 -4.70 -0.79
CA ALA A 1 -2.35 -4.39 -0.13
C ALA A 1 -2.45 -5.12 1.21
N VAL A 2 -2.79 -4.41 2.27
CA VAL A 2 -3.02 -4.99 3.60
C VAL A 2 -4.52 -5.16 3.78
N ARG A 3 -4.97 -6.40 3.89
CA ARG A 3 -6.38 -6.77 3.98
C ARG A 3 -6.61 -7.58 5.25
N SER A 4 -7.89 -7.88 5.55
CA SER A 4 -8.25 -8.69 6.73
C SER A 4 -7.72 -10.13 6.65
N ASP A 5 -7.49 -10.66 5.45
CA ASP A 5 -7.03 -12.03 5.23
C ASP A 5 -5.53 -12.15 4.99
N GLY A 6 -4.79 -11.05 5.04
CA GLY A 6 -3.35 -11.08 4.87
C GLY A 6 -2.81 -9.90 4.09
N VAL A 7 -1.56 -9.98 3.73
CA VAL A 7 -0.89 -8.96 2.90
C VAL A 7 -0.66 -9.55 1.51
N TRP A 8 -1.01 -8.79 0.49
CA TRP A 8 -0.98 -9.23 -0.90
C TRP A 8 -0.10 -8.33 -1.74
N GLU A 9 0.71 -8.91 -2.60
CA GLU A 9 1.53 -8.20 -3.58
C GLU A 9 0.78 -8.14 -4.91
N TYR A 10 0.71 -6.93 -5.51
CA TYR A 10 0.16 -6.77 -6.86
C TYR A 10 1.19 -7.16 -7.90
N LEU A 11 0.79 -8.02 -8.84
CA LEU A 11 1.62 -8.49 -9.94
C LEU A 11 1.10 -7.88 -11.25
N PRO A 12 1.73 -6.79 -11.74
CA PRO A 12 1.18 -6.05 -12.91
C PRO A 12 1.11 -6.88 -14.18
N ALA A 13 2.08 -7.74 -14.41
CA ALA A 13 2.13 -8.54 -15.65
C ALA A 13 0.95 -9.51 -15.75
N GLU A 14 0.50 -10.05 -14.63
CA GLU A 14 -0.59 -11.03 -14.57
C GLU A 14 -1.93 -10.40 -14.21
N HIS A 15 -1.97 -9.11 -13.88
CA HIS A 15 -3.15 -8.45 -13.29
C HIS A 15 -3.73 -9.26 -12.13
N ALA A 16 -2.86 -9.76 -11.25
CA ALA A 16 -3.23 -10.65 -10.17
C ALA A 16 -2.58 -10.21 -8.87
N MET A 17 -3.00 -10.81 -7.76
CA MET A 17 -2.42 -10.55 -6.45
C MET A 17 -1.90 -11.86 -5.86
N LYS A 18 -0.77 -11.80 -5.20
CA LYS A 18 -0.15 -12.94 -4.54
C LYS A 18 -0.09 -12.67 -3.04
N LYS A 19 -0.63 -13.60 -2.22
CA LYS A 19 -0.53 -13.47 -0.78
C LYS A 19 0.92 -13.69 -0.34
N VAL A 20 1.48 -12.73 0.39
CA VAL A 20 2.86 -12.77 0.88
C VAL A 20 2.96 -12.89 2.39
N LEU A 21 1.91 -12.50 3.14
CA LEU A 21 1.84 -12.68 4.58
C LEU A 21 0.44 -13.13 4.98
N GLU A 22 0.36 -14.04 5.95
CA GLU A 22 -0.91 -14.49 6.52
C GLU A 22 -1.36 -13.59 7.68
N GLY A 23 -2.66 -13.57 7.91
CA GLY A 23 -3.25 -12.91 9.06
C GLY A 23 -3.55 -11.44 8.84
N ASP A 24 -4.41 -10.91 9.71
CA ASP A 24 -4.86 -9.52 9.64
C ASP A 24 -3.78 -8.59 10.23
N ARG A 25 -3.13 -7.82 9.37
CA ARG A 25 -2.07 -6.86 9.75
C ARG A 25 -2.56 -5.42 9.79
N ARG A 26 -3.88 -5.20 9.68
CA ARG A 26 -4.43 -3.84 9.64
C ARG A 26 -4.26 -3.07 10.95
N GLY A 27 -4.02 -3.76 12.06
CA GLY A 27 -3.78 -3.13 13.36
C GLY A 27 -2.62 -2.14 13.38
N SER A 28 -1.61 -2.33 12.53
CA SER A 28 -0.50 -1.39 12.39
C SER A 28 -0.88 -0.13 11.63
N PHE A 29 -2.09 -0.06 11.07
CA PHE A 29 -2.56 1.01 10.18
C PHE A 29 -3.96 1.49 10.58
N ASP A 30 -4.24 1.58 11.89
CA ASP A 30 -5.52 2.03 12.46
C ASP A 30 -6.72 1.20 12.03
N ASN A 31 -6.50 -0.07 11.70
CA ASN A 31 -7.58 -1.01 11.30
C ASN A 31 -8.44 -0.50 10.14
N SER A 32 -7.84 0.25 9.23
CA SER A 32 -8.53 0.68 8.00
C SER A 32 -8.98 -0.53 7.20
N GLY A 33 -10.08 -0.41 6.46
CA GLY A 33 -10.62 -1.52 5.68
C GLY A 33 -9.64 -2.09 4.67
N LEU A 34 -8.87 -1.22 4.02
CA LEU A 34 -7.81 -1.60 3.08
C LEU A 34 -6.66 -0.60 3.24
N VAL A 35 -5.44 -1.09 3.28
CA VAL A 35 -4.26 -0.23 3.28
C VAL A 35 -3.36 -0.63 2.14
N LEU A 36 -2.94 0.35 1.35
CA LEU A 36 -1.99 0.16 0.26
C LEU A 36 -0.61 0.60 0.72
N LEU A 37 0.37 -0.26 0.55
CA LEU A 37 1.78 0.05 0.84
C LEU A 37 2.50 0.25 -0.48
N TYR A 38 3.15 1.40 -0.63
CA TYR A 38 3.93 1.70 -1.82
C TYR A 38 5.40 1.55 -1.48
N ALA A 39 6.00 0.47 -1.93
CA ALA A 39 7.41 0.16 -1.69
C ALA A 39 8.22 0.37 -2.96
N ALA A 40 9.45 0.87 -2.81
CA ALA A 40 10.32 1.17 -3.94
C ALA A 40 11.76 1.32 -3.46
N PRO A 41 12.75 1.36 -4.40
CA PRO A 41 14.14 1.64 -4.04
C PRO A 41 14.28 3.02 -3.41
N VAL A 42 14.85 3.10 -2.22
CA VAL A 42 14.92 4.36 -1.46
C VAL A 42 15.92 5.36 -2.04
N LYS A 43 16.89 4.90 -2.81
CA LYS A 43 17.93 5.77 -3.38
C LYS A 43 17.60 6.26 -4.78
N ASP A 44 16.45 5.89 -5.32
CA ASP A 44 16.03 6.29 -6.67
C ASP A 44 14.97 7.38 -6.56
N ARG A 45 15.33 8.61 -6.91
CA ARG A 45 14.40 9.75 -6.85
C ARG A 45 13.20 9.58 -7.76
N PHE A 46 13.33 8.86 -8.87
CA PHE A 46 12.21 8.62 -9.79
C PHE A 46 11.19 7.66 -9.20
N SER A 47 11.61 6.77 -8.31
CA SER A 47 10.69 5.86 -7.61
C SER A 47 9.70 6.63 -6.75
N ALA A 48 10.14 7.68 -6.05
CA ALA A 48 9.25 8.52 -5.26
C ALA A 48 8.22 9.23 -6.14
N MET A 49 8.63 9.68 -7.33
CA MET A 49 7.70 10.29 -8.29
C MET A 49 6.67 9.29 -8.80
N HIS A 50 7.08 8.07 -9.10
CA HIS A 50 6.16 7.00 -9.53
C HIS A 50 5.16 6.65 -8.43
N VAL A 51 5.63 6.53 -7.20
CA VAL A 51 4.75 6.27 -6.04
C VAL A 51 3.73 7.42 -5.89
N GLY A 52 4.18 8.66 -6.01
CA GLY A 52 3.29 9.82 -5.97
C GLY A 52 2.19 9.75 -7.03
N SER A 53 2.56 9.37 -8.26
CA SER A 53 1.60 9.19 -9.34
C SER A 53 0.59 8.08 -9.02
N MET A 54 1.07 6.97 -8.46
CA MET A 54 0.21 5.82 -8.12
C MET A 54 -0.83 6.18 -7.06
N TYR A 55 -0.41 6.80 -5.95
CA TYR A 55 -1.39 7.11 -4.90
C TYR A 55 -2.35 8.22 -5.33
N GLN A 56 -1.93 9.13 -6.20
CA GLN A 56 -2.83 10.14 -6.75
C GLN A 56 -3.90 9.50 -7.63
N ASN A 57 -3.54 8.50 -8.43
CA ASN A 57 -4.52 7.77 -9.24
C ASN A 57 -5.53 7.04 -8.36
N VAL A 58 -5.09 6.46 -7.26
CA VAL A 58 -6.00 5.83 -6.30
C VAL A 58 -6.93 6.88 -5.68
N ALA A 59 -6.41 8.05 -5.33
CA ALA A 59 -7.22 9.13 -4.78
C ALA A 59 -8.31 9.59 -5.76
N LEU A 60 -7.98 9.71 -7.04
CA LEU A 60 -8.95 10.07 -8.08
C LEU A 60 -10.02 8.99 -8.23
N TYR A 61 -9.63 7.73 -8.22
CA TYR A 61 -10.57 6.63 -8.27
C TYR A 61 -11.52 6.65 -7.06
N CYS A 62 -10.96 6.85 -5.86
CA CYS A 62 -11.78 6.91 -4.63
C CYS A 62 -12.80 8.04 -4.69
N ALA A 63 -12.41 9.20 -5.20
CA ALA A 63 -13.33 10.33 -5.36
C ALA A 63 -14.48 9.97 -6.31
N SER A 64 -14.20 9.29 -7.41
CA SER A 64 -15.23 8.90 -8.37
C SER A 64 -16.13 7.76 -7.85
N ALA A 65 -15.62 6.89 -7.01
CA ALA A 65 -16.34 5.73 -6.48
C ALA A 65 -17.03 5.98 -5.14
N GLY A 66 -16.91 7.18 -4.59
CA GLY A 66 -17.49 7.51 -3.28
C GLY A 66 -16.74 6.88 -2.11
N LEU A 67 -15.47 6.58 -2.28
CA LEU A 67 -14.61 6.04 -1.24
C LEU A 67 -13.77 7.15 -0.61
N GLU A 68 -13.47 6.99 0.67
CA GLU A 68 -12.52 7.86 1.36
C GLU A 68 -11.11 7.29 1.25
N ASN A 69 -10.12 8.16 1.17
CA ASN A 69 -8.73 7.74 1.19
C ASN A 69 -7.89 8.74 1.97
N CYS A 70 -6.76 8.27 2.49
CA CYS A 70 -5.82 9.12 3.21
C CYS A 70 -4.41 8.60 2.98
N VAL A 71 -3.55 9.44 2.40
CA VAL A 71 -2.12 9.13 2.25
C VAL A 71 -1.45 9.48 3.57
N LYS A 72 -0.71 8.52 4.15
CA LYS A 72 -0.12 8.66 5.48
C LYS A 72 1.31 8.19 5.49
N ASP A 73 2.09 8.77 6.41
CA ASP A 73 3.43 8.29 6.74
C ASP A 73 3.40 7.26 7.89
N GLN A 74 2.21 6.96 8.41
CA GLN A 74 2.02 6.09 9.54
C GLN A 74 2.25 4.61 9.16
N GLY A 75 2.99 3.89 9.99
CA GLY A 75 3.19 2.45 9.83
C GLY A 75 4.05 2.06 8.65
N ARG A 76 4.72 3.00 8.03
CA ARG A 76 5.43 2.81 6.76
C ARG A 76 6.53 1.75 6.82
N GLY A 77 7.18 1.55 7.94
CA GLY A 77 8.17 0.49 8.09
C GLY A 77 7.67 -0.75 8.83
N ALA A 78 6.40 -0.80 9.19
CA ALA A 78 5.88 -1.82 10.12
C ALA A 78 6.03 -3.24 9.59
N LEU A 79 5.90 -3.47 8.30
CA LEU A 79 5.96 -4.80 7.70
C LEU A 79 7.21 -5.02 6.84
N ASP A 80 8.11 -4.06 6.72
CA ASP A 80 9.23 -4.16 5.79
C ASP A 80 10.15 -5.34 6.09
N ARG A 81 10.27 -5.75 7.35
CA ARG A 81 11.08 -6.90 7.74
C ARG A 81 10.46 -8.23 7.35
N GLU A 82 9.14 -8.29 7.23
CA GLU A 82 8.41 -9.51 6.94
C GLU A 82 8.10 -9.65 5.45
N LEU A 83 8.07 -8.55 4.71
CA LEU A 83 7.75 -8.55 3.28
C LEU A 83 8.97 -8.98 2.47
N PRO A 84 8.76 -9.74 1.37
CA PRO A 84 9.86 -10.15 0.49
C PRO A 84 10.31 -9.02 -0.44
N LEU A 85 10.75 -7.92 0.14
CA LEU A 85 11.20 -6.75 -0.63
C LEU A 85 12.63 -6.95 -1.11
N PRO A 86 12.96 -6.52 -2.35
CA PRO A 86 14.35 -6.54 -2.82
C PRO A 86 15.25 -5.66 -1.94
N ALA A 87 16.55 -5.95 -1.95
CA ALA A 87 17.52 -5.15 -1.19
C ALA A 87 17.46 -3.69 -1.62
N GLY A 88 17.47 -2.78 -0.65
CA GLY A 88 17.39 -1.34 -0.91
C GLY A 88 15.98 -0.80 -1.09
N TRP A 89 14.97 -1.66 -1.00
CA TRP A 89 13.57 -1.25 -1.06
C TRP A 89 12.98 -1.09 0.33
N GLU A 90 12.13 -0.10 0.50
CA GLU A 90 11.28 0.04 1.71
C GLU A 90 9.95 0.66 1.33
N THR A 91 8.99 0.55 2.26
CA THR A 91 7.71 1.25 2.10
C THR A 91 7.95 2.75 2.22
N LEU A 92 7.64 3.48 1.15
CA LEU A 92 7.82 4.94 1.12
C LEU A 92 6.65 5.67 1.75
N ILE A 93 5.43 5.18 1.53
CA ILE A 93 4.22 5.81 2.06
C ILE A 93 3.10 4.78 2.07
N THR A 94 2.07 5.04 2.87
CA THR A 94 0.87 4.20 2.93
C THR A 94 -0.36 5.02 2.56
N GLN A 95 -1.40 4.32 2.10
CA GLN A 95 -2.67 4.96 1.76
C GLN A 95 -3.80 4.06 2.25
N SER A 96 -4.63 4.58 3.14
CA SER A 96 -5.82 3.86 3.59
C SER A 96 -6.99 4.16 2.67
N VAL A 97 -7.83 3.16 2.44
CA VAL A 97 -9.04 3.27 1.64
C VAL A 97 -10.19 2.71 2.46
N ALA A 98 -11.29 3.45 2.54
CA ALA A 98 -12.45 3.06 3.32
C ALA A 98 -13.73 3.44 2.58
N PRO A 99 -14.87 2.77 2.87
CA PRO A 99 -16.16 3.19 2.32
C PRO A 99 -16.46 4.63 2.72
N GLY A 100 -17.04 5.41 1.80
CA GLY A 100 -17.51 6.76 2.09
C GLY A 100 -18.73 6.72 3.00
N LYS A 101 -18.97 7.83 3.65
CA LYS A 101 -20.16 7.95 4.53
C LYS A 101 -21.43 8.24 3.72
#